data_700cc9556fe5c80f350b13103598e436
#
_entry.id   700cc9556fe5c80f350b13103598e436
#
_cell.length_a   1.000
_cell.length_b   1.000
_cell.length_c   1.000
_cell.angle_alpha   90.00
_cell.angle_beta   90.00
_cell.angle_gamma   90.00
#
_symmetry.space_group_name_H-M   'P 1'
#
loop_
_entity.id
_entity.type
_entity.pdbx_description
1 polymer ?
#
loop_
_entity_poly.entity_id
_entity_poly.type
_entity_poly.pdbx_seq_one_letter_code
_entity_poly.pdbx_strand_id
1 'polypeptide(L)'
;KMQKGYYYSSNRDPELLESADHIGAMAATRTEQKLGAKKISTQRLPIVFSSRVAPGLIGHLLSALSGKSQYEKTSFLNDSLGKKILPSFVSISEKPHIIGGLASTNYDSEGVTTYNKEIVTNGEIAHYILDGYSARKLDMEPTGNSGGVTNIRINHNDQSLAQMISPISKGLLVTELM
;
A
#
# COMPACT_ATOMS: atom_id res chain seq x y z
N LYS A 1 24.17 21.17 3.09
CA LYS A 1 23.32 20.72 4.22
C LYS A 1 23.42 19.21 4.27
N MET A 2 23.64 18.64 5.46
CA MET A 2 23.75 17.20 5.66
C MET A 2 22.43 16.52 5.30
N GLN A 3 22.49 15.38 4.61
CA GLN A 3 21.37 14.54 4.23
C GLN A 3 21.56 13.12 4.74
N LYS A 4 20.47 12.37 4.85
CA LYS A 4 20.47 10.96 5.22
C LYS A 4 19.58 10.17 4.28
N GLY A 5 19.98 8.95 3.96
CA GLY A 5 19.19 7.99 3.23
C GLY A 5 19.32 6.61 3.86
N TYR A 6 18.44 5.72 3.50
CA TYR A 6 18.48 4.32 3.93
C TYR A 6 17.97 3.41 2.81
N TYR A 7 18.41 2.18 2.86
CA TYR A 7 17.91 1.06 2.09
C TYR A 7 17.93 -0.20 2.95
N TYR A 8 17.03 -1.13 2.69
CA TYR A 8 16.99 -2.41 3.38
C TYR A 8 16.42 -3.49 2.47
N SER A 9 16.79 -4.73 2.72
CA SER A 9 16.22 -5.94 2.16
C SER A 9 15.51 -6.72 3.25
N SER A 10 14.38 -7.35 2.94
CA SER A 10 13.63 -8.18 3.86
C SER A 10 13.04 -9.38 3.12
N ASN A 11 13.33 -10.57 3.61
CA ASN A 11 12.81 -11.82 3.07
C ASN A 11 12.67 -12.86 4.20
N ARG A 12 11.78 -13.84 4.04
CA ARG A 12 11.69 -15.00 4.95
C ARG A 12 12.81 -16.01 4.69
N ASP A 13 13.36 -16.03 3.50
CA ASP A 13 14.50 -16.84 3.10
C ASP A 13 15.76 -15.98 3.14
N PRO A 14 16.76 -16.31 3.98
CA PRO A 14 18.02 -15.57 4.06
C PRO A 14 18.79 -15.54 2.73
N GLU A 15 18.67 -16.59 1.91
CA GLU A 15 19.39 -16.68 0.62
C GLU A 15 18.85 -15.69 -0.43
N LEU A 16 17.63 -15.17 -0.22
CA LEU A 16 17.01 -14.17 -1.09
C LEU A 16 17.23 -12.73 -0.59
N LEU A 17 18.02 -12.53 0.46
CA LEU A 17 18.41 -11.20 0.89
C LEU A 17 19.45 -10.60 -0.06
N GLU A 18 19.31 -9.29 -0.29
CA GLU A 18 20.31 -8.55 -1.07
C GLU A 18 21.62 -8.44 -0.29
N SER A 19 22.76 -8.37 -1.01
CA SER A 19 24.07 -8.26 -0.39
C SER A 19 24.24 -6.95 0.40
N ALA A 20 25.06 -6.97 1.44
CA ALA A 20 25.34 -5.79 2.25
C ALA A 20 25.95 -4.65 1.41
N ASP A 21 26.80 -4.98 0.43
CA ASP A 21 27.41 -4.00 -0.49
C ASP A 21 26.35 -3.32 -1.34
N HIS A 22 25.39 -4.08 -1.87
CA HIS A 22 24.29 -3.51 -2.64
C HIS A 22 23.41 -2.60 -1.76
N ILE A 23 23.07 -3.04 -0.55
CA ILE A 23 22.28 -2.24 0.41
C ILE A 23 23.01 -0.93 0.72
N GLY A 24 24.31 -0.97 0.98
CA GLY A 24 25.13 0.21 1.24
C GLY A 24 25.18 1.18 0.06
N ALA A 25 25.43 0.66 -1.15
CA ALA A 25 25.46 1.45 -2.37
C ALA A 25 24.13 2.14 -2.66
N MET A 26 23.03 1.44 -2.50
CA MET A 26 21.68 2.00 -2.67
C MET A 26 21.35 3.08 -1.64
N ALA A 27 21.75 2.90 -0.39
CA ALA A 27 21.57 3.91 0.66
C ALA A 27 22.38 5.19 0.35
N ALA A 28 23.63 5.04 -0.14
CA ALA A 28 24.47 6.15 -0.57
C ALA A 28 23.84 6.91 -1.75
N THR A 29 23.46 6.22 -2.81
CA THR A 29 22.80 6.81 -4.00
C THR A 29 21.55 7.61 -3.61
N ARG A 30 20.71 7.06 -2.73
CA ARG A 30 19.51 7.76 -2.23
C ARG A 30 19.85 9.01 -1.43
N THR A 31 20.94 9.00 -0.69
CA THR A 31 21.41 10.15 0.06
C THR A 31 21.90 11.25 -0.87
N GLU A 32 22.70 10.89 -1.86
CA GLU A 32 23.23 11.80 -2.87
C GLU A 32 22.12 12.51 -3.65
N GLN A 33 21.07 11.79 -4.04
CA GLN A 33 19.91 12.36 -4.73
C GLN A 33 19.19 13.47 -3.94
N LYS A 34 19.38 13.54 -2.62
CA LYS A 34 18.82 14.58 -1.76
C LYS A 34 19.71 15.81 -1.62
N LEU A 35 20.95 15.74 -2.10
CA LEU A 35 21.88 16.87 -2.01
C LEU A 35 21.40 18.05 -2.87
N GLY A 36 21.59 19.25 -2.38
CA GLY A 36 21.17 20.45 -3.11
C GLY A 36 19.67 20.67 -3.23
N ALA A 37 18.85 19.94 -2.44
CA ALA A 37 17.38 20.10 -2.44
C ALA A 37 16.96 21.55 -2.22
N LYS A 38 15.99 22.02 -3.02
CA LYS A 38 15.40 23.36 -2.98
C LYS A 38 13.90 23.27 -2.79
N LYS A 39 13.32 24.28 -2.15
CA LYS A 39 11.88 24.45 -2.11
C LYS A 39 11.35 24.79 -3.51
N ILE A 40 10.25 24.19 -3.88
CA ILE A 40 9.50 24.53 -5.08
C ILE A 40 8.28 25.38 -4.69
N SER A 41 7.82 26.24 -5.59
CA SER A 41 6.58 27.00 -5.40
C SER A 41 5.36 26.08 -5.46
N THR A 42 4.26 26.51 -4.85
CA THR A 42 2.97 25.83 -4.97
C THR A 42 2.53 25.79 -6.42
N GLN A 43 2.22 24.60 -6.94
CA GLN A 43 1.78 24.41 -8.32
C GLN A 43 0.91 23.15 -8.42
N ARG A 44 0.12 23.07 -9.48
CA ARG A 44 -0.68 21.89 -9.80
C ARG A 44 0.01 21.12 -10.92
N LEU A 45 0.44 19.90 -10.61
CA LEU A 45 1.22 19.03 -11.50
C LEU A 45 0.70 17.60 -11.45
N PRO A 46 0.88 16.82 -12.52
CA PRO A 46 0.84 15.37 -12.43
C PRO A 46 1.86 14.86 -11.41
N ILE A 47 1.45 13.87 -10.61
CA ILE A 47 2.30 13.28 -9.57
C ILE A 47 2.45 11.80 -9.85
N VAL A 48 3.69 11.33 -9.83
CA VAL A 48 4.05 9.90 -9.83
C VAL A 48 4.63 9.56 -8.47
N PHE A 49 4.05 8.56 -7.80
CA PHE A 49 4.59 8.05 -6.54
C PHE A 49 5.51 6.87 -6.85
N SER A 50 6.74 6.92 -6.34
CA SER A 50 7.64 5.77 -6.44
C SER A 50 7.08 4.57 -5.67
N SER A 51 7.53 3.36 -6.03
CA SER A 51 7.11 2.10 -5.36
C SER A 51 7.36 2.09 -3.85
N ARG A 52 8.27 2.92 -3.35
CA ARG A 52 8.53 3.06 -1.90
C ARG A 52 7.44 3.78 -1.14
N VAL A 53 6.80 4.75 -1.75
CA VAL A 53 5.82 5.62 -1.08
C VAL A 53 4.39 5.32 -1.50
N ALA A 54 4.19 4.73 -2.66
CA ALA A 54 2.88 4.30 -3.14
C ALA A 54 2.12 3.39 -2.14
N PRO A 55 2.77 2.43 -1.44
CA PRO A 55 2.10 1.62 -0.43
C PRO A 55 1.47 2.45 0.70
N GLY A 56 2.04 3.61 1.05
CA GLY A 56 1.45 4.50 2.05
C GLY A 56 0.08 5.04 1.65
N LEU A 57 -0.12 5.38 0.37
CA LEU A 57 -1.44 5.79 -0.14
C LEU A 57 -2.47 4.68 -0.01
N ILE A 58 -2.07 3.46 -0.37
CA ILE A 58 -2.93 2.28 -0.23
C ILE A 58 -3.22 1.99 1.24
N GLY A 59 -2.22 2.15 2.12
CA GLY A 59 -2.40 2.03 3.57
C GLY A 59 -3.47 2.98 4.12
N HIS A 60 -3.52 4.23 3.65
CA HIS A 60 -4.58 5.18 4.03
C HIS A 60 -5.96 4.74 3.53
N LEU A 61 -6.06 4.22 2.31
CA LEU A 61 -7.30 3.66 1.79
C LEU A 61 -7.78 2.47 2.64
N LEU A 62 -6.88 1.52 2.92
CA LEU A 62 -7.20 0.35 3.74
C LEU A 62 -7.60 0.73 5.17
N SER A 63 -6.94 1.73 5.76
CA SER A 63 -7.33 2.29 7.06
C SER A 63 -8.72 2.91 7.03
N ALA A 64 -9.07 3.63 5.97
CA ALA A 64 -10.41 4.19 5.79
C ALA A 64 -11.50 3.11 5.61
N LEU A 65 -11.14 1.91 5.13
CA LEU A 65 -12.02 0.76 4.98
C LEU A 65 -12.01 -0.17 6.22
N SER A 66 -11.27 0.17 7.28
CA SER A 66 -11.24 -0.65 8.50
C SER A 66 -12.59 -0.63 9.20
N GLY A 67 -12.96 -1.77 9.79
CA GLY A 67 -14.21 -1.91 10.51
C GLY A 67 -14.38 -0.87 11.60
N LYS A 68 -13.31 -0.55 12.34
CA LYS A 68 -13.31 0.52 13.33
C LYS A 68 -13.74 1.86 12.73
N SER A 69 -13.13 2.27 11.64
CA SER A 69 -13.46 3.55 10.98
C SER A 69 -14.89 3.58 10.47
N GLN A 70 -15.44 2.42 10.08
CA GLN A 70 -16.81 2.30 9.59
C GLN A 70 -17.86 2.43 10.73
N TYR A 71 -17.75 1.65 11.81
CA TYR A 71 -18.74 1.70 12.88
C TYR A 71 -18.67 3.00 13.71
N GLU A 72 -17.47 3.59 13.85
CA GLU A 72 -17.30 4.90 14.49
C GLU A 72 -17.71 6.07 13.59
N LYS A 73 -17.97 5.81 12.30
CA LYS A 73 -18.29 6.82 11.27
C LYS A 73 -17.22 7.91 11.13
N THR A 74 -15.96 7.54 11.34
CA THR A 74 -14.81 8.45 11.26
C THR A 74 -14.14 8.42 9.88
N SER A 75 -14.61 7.57 8.97
CA SER A 75 -14.09 7.44 7.62
C SER A 75 -14.85 8.30 6.61
N PHE A 76 -14.13 8.90 5.66
CA PHE A 76 -14.74 9.50 4.47
C PHE A 76 -15.32 8.44 3.50
N LEU A 77 -15.03 7.16 3.74
CA LEU A 77 -15.56 6.00 2.99
C LEU A 77 -16.66 5.25 3.75
N ASN A 78 -17.39 5.94 4.63
CA ASN A 78 -18.52 5.33 5.29
C ASN A 78 -19.59 4.89 4.27
N ASP A 79 -20.16 3.72 4.50
CA ASP A 79 -21.21 3.15 3.64
C ASP A 79 -20.79 3.07 2.16
N SER A 80 -19.52 2.73 1.90
CA SER A 80 -18.94 2.72 0.55
C SER A 80 -18.96 1.36 -0.15
N LEU A 81 -19.46 0.29 0.48
CA LEU A 81 -19.62 -1.00 -0.19
C LEU A 81 -20.47 -0.86 -1.46
N GLY A 82 -20.02 -1.46 -2.55
CA GLY A 82 -20.65 -1.37 -3.86
C GLY A 82 -20.53 0.00 -4.54
N LYS A 83 -19.84 0.98 -3.93
CA LYS A 83 -19.65 2.31 -4.55
C LYS A 83 -18.33 2.37 -5.29
N LYS A 84 -18.37 2.95 -6.48
CA LYS A 84 -17.18 3.22 -7.28
C LYS A 84 -16.51 4.50 -6.78
N ILE A 85 -15.33 4.36 -6.20
CA ILE A 85 -14.54 5.46 -5.63
C ILE A 85 -13.18 5.64 -6.30
N LEU A 86 -12.75 4.65 -7.08
CA LEU A 86 -11.49 4.65 -7.82
C LEU A 86 -11.75 4.45 -9.32
N PRO A 87 -10.79 4.78 -10.18
CA PRO A 87 -10.88 4.45 -11.59
C PRO A 87 -11.08 2.95 -11.83
N SER A 88 -11.83 2.59 -12.89
CA SER A 88 -12.17 1.19 -13.19
C SER A 88 -10.96 0.30 -13.52
N PHE A 89 -9.81 0.88 -13.81
CA PHE A 89 -8.59 0.10 -13.99
C PHE A 89 -7.92 -0.29 -12.66
N VAL A 90 -8.41 0.16 -11.50
CA VAL A 90 -7.84 -0.17 -10.19
C VAL A 90 -8.60 -1.33 -9.56
N SER A 91 -7.88 -2.41 -9.27
CA SER A 91 -8.35 -3.50 -8.42
C SER A 91 -7.30 -3.81 -7.36
N ILE A 92 -7.75 -4.10 -6.15
CA ILE A 92 -6.88 -4.37 -4.99
C ILE A 92 -7.35 -5.66 -4.34
N SER A 93 -6.47 -6.64 -4.26
CA SER A 93 -6.75 -7.93 -3.64
C SER A 93 -5.85 -8.21 -2.44
N GLU A 94 -6.37 -9.00 -1.52
CA GLU A 94 -5.61 -9.58 -0.41
C GLU A 94 -5.35 -11.05 -0.69
N LYS A 95 -4.08 -11.48 -0.54
CA LYS A 95 -3.61 -12.84 -0.84
C LYS A 95 -2.83 -13.39 0.36
N PRO A 96 -3.52 -13.91 1.39
CA PRO A 96 -2.87 -14.34 2.64
C PRO A 96 -2.00 -15.60 2.52
N HIS A 97 -2.13 -16.37 1.45
CA HIS A 97 -1.48 -17.68 1.31
C HIS A 97 -0.35 -17.69 0.25
N ILE A 98 0.33 -16.55 0.05
CA ILE A 98 1.51 -16.51 -0.83
C ILE A 98 2.65 -17.25 -0.16
N ILE A 99 3.22 -18.26 -0.84
CA ILE A 99 4.39 -18.99 -0.34
C ILE A 99 5.56 -17.99 -0.21
N GLY A 100 6.19 -17.96 0.98
CA GLY A 100 7.27 -17.00 1.27
C GLY A 100 6.83 -15.54 1.44
N GLY A 101 5.55 -15.21 1.27
CA GLY A 101 5.04 -13.85 1.47
C GLY A 101 5.21 -13.37 2.90
N LEU A 102 5.76 -12.16 3.09
CA LEU A 102 6.13 -11.62 4.41
C LEU A 102 4.94 -11.57 5.38
N ALA A 103 3.75 -11.23 4.89
CA ALA A 103 2.53 -11.12 5.69
C ALA A 103 1.60 -12.33 5.52
N SER A 104 2.09 -13.46 4.99
CA SER A 104 1.27 -14.67 4.82
C SER A 104 0.95 -15.31 6.16
N THR A 105 -0.33 -15.66 6.35
CA THR A 105 -0.84 -16.34 7.54
C THR A 105 -2.12 -17.10 7.19
N ASN A 106 -2.39 -18.22 7.88
CA ASN A 106 -3.58 -19.04 7.69
C ASN A 106 -4.78 -18.56 8.51
N TYR A 107 -4.54 -17.78 9.55
CA TYR A 107 -5.55 -17.23 10.44
C TYR A 107 -5.10 -15.86 10.96
N ASP A 108 -6.06 -15.06 11.34
CA ASP A 108 -5.85 -13.74 11.93
C ASP A 108 -5.59 -13.82 13.45
N SER A 109 -5.48 -12.68 14.13
CA SER A 109 -5.19 -12.62 15.57
C SER A 109 -6.34 -13.14 16.46
N GLU A 110 -7.53 -13.35 15.92
CA GLU A 110 -8.68 -13.97 16.62
C GLU A 110 -8.88 -15.43 16.24
N GLY A 111 -7.99 -16.01 15.41
CA GLY A 111 -8.10 -17.38 14.93
C GLY A 111 -9.07 -17.58 13.78
N VAL A 112 -9.58 -16.49 13.19
CA VAL A 112 -10.45 -16.55 12.01
C VAL A 112 -9.61 -16.86 10.79
N THR A 113 -10.05 -17.84 9.99
CA THR A 113 -9.36 -18.25 8.76
C THR A 113 -9.25 -17.09 7.78
N THR A 114 -8.04 -16.85 7.28
CA THR A 114 -7.80 -15.89 6.20
C THR A 114 -8.13 -16.51 4.85
N TYR A 115 -8.51 -15.68 3.88
CA TYR A 115 -8.85 -16.13 2.52
C TYR A 115 -8.51 -15.07 1.48
N ASN A 116 -8.36 -15.49 0.23
CA ASN A 116 -8.19 -14.57 -0.88
C ASN A 116 -9.47 -13.75 -1.07
N LYS A 117 -9.36 -12.43 -1.07
CA LYS A 117 -10.50 -11.53 -1.28
C LYS A 117 -10.11 -10.31 -2.12
N GLU A 118 -11.09 -9.78 -2.83
CA GLU A 118 -10.97 -8.51 -3.53
C GLU A 118 -11.46 -7.40 -2.60
N ILE A 119 -10.60 -6.46 -2.25
CA ILE A 119 -10.98 -5.27 -1.44
C ILE A 119 -11.60 -4.23 -2.36
N VAL A 120 -11.02 -4.06 -3.54
CA VAL A 120 -11.52 -3.18 -4.60
C VAL A 120 -11.57 -3.96 -5.90
N THR A 121 -12.68 -3.93 -6.60
CA THR A 121 -12.87 -4.54 -7.92
C THR A 121 -13.27 -3.47 -8.92
N ASN A 122 -12.45 -3.24 -9.95
CA ASN A 122 -12.71 -2.24 -10.99
C ASN A 122 -13.10 -0.86 -10.45
N GLY A 123 -12.43 -0.45 -9.36
CA GLY A 123 -12.66 0.84 -8.69
C GLY A 123 -13.80 0.86 -7.68
N GLU A 124 -14.54 -0.25 -7.53
CA GLU A 124 -15.66 -0.40 -6.61
C GLU A 124 -15.22 -1.10 -5.32
N ILE A 125 -15.66 -0.61 -4.17
CA ILE A 125 -15.36 -1.24 -2.87
C ILE A 125 -16.15 -2.53 -2.72
N ALA A 126 -15.43 -3.65 -2.65
CA ALA A 126 -16.02 -4.98 -2.53
C ALA A 126 -16.06 -5.48 -1.08
N HIS A 127 -15.06 -5.15 -0.26
CA HIS A 127 -14.99 -5.60 1.13
C HIS A 127 -14.44 -4.51 2.05
N TYR A 128 -14.98 -4.48 3.27
CA TYR A 128 -14.33 -3.84 4.42
C TYR A 128 -13.31 -4.77 5.07
N ILE A 129 -12.46 -4.23 5.93
CA ILE A 129 -11.41 -4.94 6.67
C ILE A 129 -11.91 -5.09 8.11
N LEU A 130 -12.50 -6.24 8.45
CA LEU A 130 -13.24 -6.45 9.68
C LEU A 130 -12.57 -7.48 10.59
N ASP A 131 -12.40 -7.12 11.86
CA ASP A 131 -12.24 -8.05 12.97
C ASP A 131 -13.60 -8.52 13.50
N GLY A 132 -13.63 -9.45 14.44
CA GLY A 132 -14.86 -9.99 15.01
C GLY A 132 -15.70 -8.95 15.77
N TYR A 133 -15.05 -7.94 16.39
CA TYR A 133 -15.77 -6.88 17.09
C TYR A 133 -16.46 -5.92 16.12
N SER A 134 -15.73 -5.38 15.16
CA SER A 134 -16.28 -4.46 14.18
C SER A 134 -17.32 -5.10 13.26
N ALA A 135 -17.12 -6.37 12.91
CA ALA A 135 -18.11 -7.14 12.16
C ALA A 135 -19.46 -7.19 12.89
N ARG A 136 -19.46 -7.56 14.18
CA ARG A 136 -20.69 -7.55 15.00
C ARG A 136 -21.33 -6.17 15.13
N LYS A 137 -20.51 -5.10 15.21
CA LYS A 137 -21.03 -3.72 15.27
C LYS A 137 -21.71 -3.27 13.98
N LEU A 138 -21.30 -3.83 12.86
CA LEU A 138 -21.80 -3.51 11.52
C LEU A 138 -22.86 -4.50 11.02
N ASP A 139 -23.20 -5.51 11.82
CA ASP A 139 -24.07 -6.63 11.43
C ASP A 139 -23.56 -7.37 10.18
N MET A 140 -22.23 -7.64 10.17
CA MET A 140 -21.50 -8.27 9.09
C MET A 140 -20.66 -9.45 9.61
N GLU A 141 -20.16 -10.28 8.71
CA GLU A 141 -19.23 -11.37 9.03
C GLU A 141 -17.78 -10.84 9.13
N PRO A 142 -16.95 -11.41 10.03
CA PRO A 142 -15.52 -11.08 10.10
C PRO A 142 -14.79 -11.49 8.82
N THR A 143 -13.83 -10.69 8.41
CA THR A 143 -13.11 -10.91 7.15
C THR A 143 -11.72 -11.56 7.31
N GLY A 144 -11.39 -12.06 8.52
CA GLY A 144 -10.07 -12.63 8.82
C GLY A 144 -8.99 -11.56 8.82
N ASN A 145 -9.30 -10.39 9.36
CA ASN A 145 -8.40 -9.24 9.39
C ASN A 145 -8.18 -8.67 10.80
N SER A 146 -8.43 -9.44 11.85
CA SER A 146 -7.99 -9.04 13.19
C SER A 146 -6.46 -8.97 13.22
N GLY A 147 -5.92 -7.79 13.53
CA GLY A 147 -4.49 -7.50 13.43
C GLY A 147 -4.07 -6.84 12.11
N GLY A 148 -4.98 -6.67 11.15
CA GLY A 148 -4.74 -5.94 9.90
C GLY A 148 -4.82 -6.79 8.64
N VAL A 149 -4.35 -6.23 7.54
CA VAL A 149 -4.31 -6.90 6.24
C VAL A 149 -3.05 -7.75 6.08
N THR A 150 -3.13 -8.75 5.22
CA THR A 150 -2.01 -9.61 4.84
C THR A 150 -1.30 -9.08 3.59
N ASN A 151 -0.93 -9.94 2.64
CA ASN A 151 -0.26 -9.50 1.41
C ASN A 151 -1.29 -8.82 0.48
N ILE A 152 -1.12 -7.53 0.30
CA ILE A 152 -1.94 -6.73 -0.63
C ILE A 152 -1.29 -6.73 -2.02
N ARG A 153 -2.12 -6.96 -3.02
CA ARG A 153 -1.74 -6.83 -4.43
C ARG A 153 -2.65 -5.84 -5.13
N ILE A 154 -2.02 -4.99 -5.93
CA ILE A 154 -2.71 -4.04 -6.79
C ILE A 154 -2.48 -4.53 -8.22
N ASN A 155 -3.52 -4.55 -9.03
CA ASN A 155 -3.35 -4.83 -10.45
C ASN A 155 -2.48 -3.76 -11.10
N HIS A 156 -1.61 -4.16 -11.99
CA HIS A 156 -0.67 -3.26 -12.68
C HIS A 156 -0.56 -3.67 -14.15
N ASN A 157 -0.09 -2.75 -14.96
CA ASN A 157 0.49 -3.03 -16.26
C ASN A 157 2.03 -3.14 -16.09
N ASP A 158 2.71 -3.77 -17.03
CA ASP A 158 4.15 -4.01 -16.96
C ASP A 158 4.99 -2.77 -17.38
N GLN A 159 4.52 -1.57 -17.03
CA GLN A 159 5.24 -0.34 -17.31
C GLN A 159 6.31 -0.08 -16.26
N SER A 160 7.53 0.18 -16.73
CA SER A 160 8.61 0.69 -15.87
C SER A 160 8.35 2.15 -15.45
N LEU A 161 8.99 2.58 -14.36
CA LEU A 161 8.92 3.98 -13.92
C LEU A 161 9.34 4.96 -15.04
N ALA A 162 10.36 4.61 -15.81
CA ALA A 162 10.82 5.41 -16.94
C ALA A 162 9.74 5.56 -18.02
N GLN A 163 9.02 4.48 -18.35
CA GLN A 163 7.90 4.51 -19.29
C GLN A 163 6.72 5.33 -18.77
N MET A 164 6.45 5.28 -17.46
CA MET A 164 5.40 6.11 -16.86
C MET A 164 5.72 7.61 -16.87
N ILE A 165 6.99 7.97 -16.73
CA ILE A 165 7.43 9.37 -16.68
C ILE A 165 7.60 9.96 -18.08
N SER A 166 8.02 9.15 -19.06
CA SER A 166 8.37 9.65 -20.42
C SER A 166 7.31 10.53 -21.10
N PRO A 167 5.99 10.30 -20.96
CA PRO A 167 4.97 11.16 -21.57
C PRO A 167 4.71 12.45 -20.77
N ILE A 168 5.30 12.62 -19.59
CA ILE A 168 5.03 13.75 -18.69
C ILE A 168 6.09 14.82 -18.92
N SER A 169 5.72 15.90 -19.61
CA SER A 169 6.64 17.02 -19.89
C SER A 169 7.05 17.79 -18.61
N LYS A 170 6.13 17.90 -17.64
CA LYS A 170 6.38 18.53 -16.34
C LYS A 170 5.53 17.84 -15.27
N GLY A 171 6.16 17.26 -14.28
CA GLY A 171 5.52 16.49 -13.20
C GLY A 171 6.37 16.46 -11.95
N LEU A 172 5.86 15.79 -10.93
CA LEU A 172 6.57 15.55 -9.68
C LEU A 172 6.69 14.03 -9.43
N LEU A 173 7.91 13.54 -9.27
CA LEU A 173 8.16 12.21 -8.75
C LEU A 173 8.36 12.29 -7.24
N VAL A 174 7.43 11.70 -6.49
CA VAL A 174 7.50 11.63 -5.02
C VAL A 174 8.25 10.36 -4.62
N THR A 175 9.41 10.54 -4.00
CA THR A 175 10.29 9.44 -3.56
C THR A 175 10.31 9.25 -2.06
N GLU A 176 9.80 10.22 -1.29
CA GLU A 176 9.71 10.18 0.16
C GLU A 176 8.55 11.08 0.63
N LEU A 177 7.83 10.64 1.65
CA LEU A 177 6.82 11.40 2.39
C LEU A 177 7.29 11.56 3.84
N MET A 178 6.98 12.69 4.45
CA MET A 178 7.25 12.98 5.85
C MET A 178 6.00 12.75 6.69
#